data_1ee769f5a5c6f0e1a075eaeafc7a3383
#
_entry.id   1ee769f5a5c6f0e1a075eaeafc7a3383
#
_cell.length_a   1.000
_cell.length_b   1.000
_cell.length_c   1.000
_cell.angle_alpha   90.00
_cell.angle_beta   90.00
_cell.angle_gamma   90.00
#
_symmetry.space_group_name_H-M   'P 1'
#
loop_
_entity.id
_entity.type
_entity.pdbx_description
1 polymer ?
#
loop_
_entity_poly.entity_id
_entity_poly.type
_entity_poly.pdbx_seq_one_letter_code
_entity_poly.pdbx_strand_id
1 'polypeptide(L)'
;MAPTRPSKKKNKGKQALKPVSAASDPAAIRSLLTSSLTILEQGDALAARKLAREALSAIEAAPSPISSPLGAALTLLGSIAVETGDVEEARAYFLRAVQADPDGELPDDVGGGAEKFLWLAQLSEEGGQDSVTWFERGAGALRKAVGKAEAEGRADVAEEKKRKLAETLCAVAEVYMTDLSWEEDAERRCEALISEAGLVAPDHADTWQTVANVRISQERVDEAKAALERSMAVWRDVESEDVRVPAFPARVGLARLLIEVGMEGRAVEVVERLVTEDDQSVESWYLDRKSVV
;
A
#
# COMPACT_ATOMS: atom_id res chain seq x y z
N MET A 1 -46.50 -53.11 59.55
CA MET A 1 -45.72 -53.15 58.28
C MET A 1 -45.68 -51.76 57.71
N ALA A 2 -44.50 -51.07 57.79
CA ALA A 2 -44.32 -49.75 57.24
C ALA A 2 -43.44 -49.83 55.99
N PRO A 3 -43.71 -49.08 54.88
CA PRO A 3 -42.94 -49.20 53.70
C PRO A 3 -41.67 -48.30 53.76
N THR A 4 -40.58 -48.90 53.37
CA THR A 4 -39.23 -48.30 53.26
C THR A 4 -39.16 -47.28 52.13
N ARG A 5 -38.60 -46.07 52.42
CA ARG A 5 -38.28 -45.01 51.43
C ARG A 5 -37.01 -45.36 50.61
N PRO A 6 -36.99 -45.12 49.32
CA PRO A 6 -35.77 -45.28 48.51
C PRO A 6 -34.85 -44.07 48.67
N SER A 7 -33.54 -44.34 48.81
CA SER A 7 -32.46 -43.36 48.93
C SER A 7 -32.23 -42.58 47.61
N LYS A 8 -32.16 -41.24 47.72
CA LYS A 8 -31.75 -40.37 46.60
C LYS A 8 -30.23 -40.52 46.32
N LYS A 9 -29.89 -41.08 45.16
CA LYS A 9 -28.54 -41.00 44.59
C LYS A 9 -28.25 -39.55 44.23
N LYS A 10 -27.17 -38.95 44.83
CA LYS A 10 -26.58 -37.67 44.39
C LYS A 10 -25.98 -37.85 43.00
N ASN A 11 -26.60 -37.24 42.01
CA ASN A 11 -26.02 -37.07 40.71
C ASN A 11 -24.88 -36.02 40.82
N LYS A 12 -23.61 -36.44 40.72
CA LYS A 12 -22.50 -35.54 40.49
C LYS A 12 -22.63 -34.93 39.12
N GLY A 13 -22.96 -33.63 39.06
CA GLY A 13 -23.01 -32.88 37.82
C GLY A 13 -21.64 -32.94 37.13
N LYS A 14 -21.59 -33.62 36.01
CA LYS A 14 -20.53 -33.39 35.01
C LYS A 14 -20.73 -31.95 34.53
N GLN A 15 -19.81 -31.05 34.91
CA GLN A 15 -19.67 -29.80 34.19
C GLN A 15 -19.33 -30.17 32.74
N ALA A 16 -20.32 -30.05 31.88
CA ALA A 16 -20.12 -30.08 30.44
C ALA A 16 -19.23 -28.84 30.11
N LEU A 17 -18.00 -29.09 29.71
CA LEU A 17 -17.20 -28.11 29.00
C LEU A 17 -18.10 -27.59 27.86
N LYS A 18 -18.41 -26.28 27.89
CA LYS A 18 -19.06 -25.63 26.76
C LYS A 18 -18.17 -25.88 25.55
N PRO A 19 -18.71 -26.32 24.41
CA PRO A 19 -17.91 -26.43 23.20
C PRO A 19 -17.36 -25.04 22.94
N VAL A 20 -16.02 -24.93 22.82
CA VAL A 20 -15.35 -23.76 22.25
C VAL A 20 -16.03 -23.55 20.90
N SER A 21 -16.68 -22.41 20.71
CA SER A 21 -17.40 -22.16 19.46
C SER A 21 -16.37 -22.29 18.33
N ALA A 22 -16.71 -23.02 17.28
CA ALA A 22 -15.87 -23.22 16.10
C ALA A 22 -15.43 -21.87 15.47
N ALA A 23 -16.10 -20.78 15.82
CA ALA A 23 -15.80 -19.42 15.41
C ALA A 23 -14.48 -18.85 15.97
N SER A 24 -13.88 -19.45 17.04
CA SER A 24 -12.64 -18.96 17.64
C SER A 24 -11.41 -19.79 17.23
N ASP A 25 -11.54 -20.68 16.25
CA ASP A 25 -10.44 -21.46 15.71
C ASP A 25 -9.57 -20.55 14.81
N PRO A 26 -8.25 -20.43 15.08
CA PRO A 26 -7.34 -19.63 14.23
C PRO A 26 -7.34 -20.05 12.76
N ALA A 27 -7.61 -21.33 12.46
CA ALA A 27 -7.70 -21.80 11.07
C ALA A 27 -8.98 -21.29 10.39
N ALA A 28 -10.12 -21.29 11.09
CA ALA A 28 -11.37 -20.75 10.59
C ALA A 28 -11.26 -19.23 10.36
N ILE A 29 -10.64 -18.50 11.28
CA ILE A 29 -10.40 -17.05 11.14
C ILE A 29 -9.55 -16.77 9.89
N ARG A 30 -8.43 -17.47 9.70
CA ARG A 30 -7.60 -17.32 8.49
C ARG A 30 -8.37 -17.63 7.22
N SER A 31 -9.20 -18.67 7.22
CA SER A 31 -10.04 -19.01 6.07
C SER A 31 -11.03 -17.88 5.72
N LEU A 32 -11.64 -17.25 6.73
CA LEU A 32 -12.52 -16.09 6.53
C LEU A 32 -11.78 -14.91 5.91
N LEU A 33 -10.57 -14.58 6.41
CA LEU A 33 -9.75 -13.48 5.88
C LEU A 33 -9.29 -13.75 4.44
N THR A 34 -8.83 -14.97 4.14
CA THR A 34 -8.44 -15.36 2.78
C THR A 34 -9.64 -15.31 1.82
N SER A 35 -10.79 -15.81 2.23
CA SER A 35 -12.02 -15.74 1.42
C SER A 35 -12.46 -14.29 1.19
N SER A 36 -12.34 -13.44 2.22
CA SER A 36 -12.66 -12.02 2.11
C SER A 36 -11.76 -11.32 1.10
N LEU A 37 -10.44 -11.58 1.14
CA LEU A 37 -9.48 -11.02 0.20
C LEU A 37 -9.79 -11.45 -1.24
N THR A 38 -10.02 -12.75 -1.47
CA THR A 38 -10.38 -13.27 -2.80
C THR A 38 -11.67 -12.63 -3.36
N ILE A 39 -12.66 -12.39 -2.52
CA ILE A 39 -13.93 -11.75 -2.91
C ILE A 39 -13.70 -10.26 -3.21
N LEU A 40 -12.82 -9.59 -2.44
CA LEU A 40 -12.42 -8.21 -2.72
C LEU A 40 -11.74 -8.10 -4.09
N GLU A 41 -10.81 -8.99 -4.40
CA GLU A 41 -10.14 -9.07 -5.71
C GLU A 41 -11.12 -9.32 -6.87
N GLN A 42 -12.28 -9.93 -6.60
CA GLN A 42 -13.37 -10.09 -7.57
C GLN A 42 -14.27 -8.86 -7.69
N GLY A 43 -14.02 -7.82 -6.90
CA GLY A 43 -14.76 -6.55 -6.92
C GLY A 43 -16.02 -6.51 -6.04
N ASP A 44 -16.29 -7.54 -5.22
CA ASP A 44 -17.43 -7.53 -4.29
C ASP A 44 -17.00 -7.07 -2.88
N ALA A 45 -16.75 -5.77 -2.74
CA ALA A 45 -16.33 -5.17 -1.49
C ALA A 45 -17.34 -5.35 -0.35
N LEU A 46 -18.66 -5.45 -0.65
CA LEU A 46 -19.68 -5.63 0.39
C LEU A 46 -19.68 -7.04 0.97
N ALA A 47 -19.54 -8.06 0.13
CA ALA A 47 -19.41 -9.44 0.60
C ALA A 47 -18.08 -9.65 1.34
N ALA A 48 -16.99 -9.09 0.83
CA ALA A 48 -15.69 -9.10 1.50
C ALA A 48 -15.76 -8.48 2.90
N ARG A 49 -16.37 -7.29 3.04
CA ARG A 49 -16.56 -6.60 4.33
C ARG A 49 -17.29 -7.47 5.35
N LYS A 50 -18.31 -8.22 4.92
CA LYS A 50 -19.05 -9.10 5.82
C LYS A 50 -18.18 -10.19 6.42
N LEU A 51 -17.37 -10.88 5.60
CA LEU A 51 -16.48 -11.93 6.06
C LEU A 51 -15.35 -11.38 6.95
N ALA A 52 -14.75 -10.24 6.58
CA ALA A 52 -13.72 -9.61 7.38
C ALA A 52 -14.23 -9.16 8.76
N ARG A 53 -15.46 -8.62 8.85
CA ARG A 53 -16.11 -8.27 10.13
C ARG A 53 -16.43 -9.50 10.96
N GLU A 54 -16.85 -10.60 10.34
CA GLU A 54 -17.06 -11.88 11.03
C GLU A 54 -15.76 -12.40 11.63
N ALA A 55 -14.65 -12.35 10.85
CA ALA A 55 -13.32 -12.71 11.34
C ALA A 55 -12.88 -11.82 12.51
N LEU A 56 -13.02 -10.50 12.40
CA LEU A 56 -12.68 -9.56 13.48
C LEU A 56 -13.49 -9.84 14.75
N SER A 57 -14.80 -10.05 14.62
CA SER A 57 -15.68 -10.38 15.77
C SER A 57 -15.25 -11.68 16.46
N ALA A 58 -14.84 -12.69 15.69
CA ALA A 58 -14.32 -13.94 16.22
C ALA A 58 -12.99 -13.77 16.97
N ILE A 59 -12.11 -12.91 16.47
CA ILE A 59 -10.83 -12.57 17.12
C ILE A 59 -11.08 -11.85 18.45
N GLU A 60 -11.98 -10.86 18.46
CA GLU A 60 -12.30 -10.05 19.65
C GLU A 60 -13.05 -10.85 20.72
N ALA A 61 -13.82 -11.85 20.33
CA ALA A 61 -14.54 -12.74 21.25
C ALA A 61 -13.64 -13.85 21.85
N ALA A 62 -12.42 -14.01 21.38
CA ALA A 62 -11.52 -15.04 21.86
C ALA A 62 -11.07 -14.77 23.32
N PRO A 63 -11.03 -15.78 24.20
CA PRO A 63 -10.68 -15.60 25.62
C PRO A 63 -9.19 -15.24 25.85
N SER A 64 -8.35 -15.42 24.84
CA SER A 64 -6.96 -14.97 24.82
C SER A 64 -6.73 -14.10 23.58
N PRO A 65 -5.98 -13.00 23.68
CA PRO A 65 -5.71 -12.16 22.53
C PRO A 65 -5.02 -12.95 21.43
N ILE A 66 -5.71 -13.12 20.30
CA ILE A 66 -5.13 -13.71 19.10
C ILE A 66 -4.51 -12.52 18.33
N SER A 67 -3.30 -12.13 18.71
CA SER A 67 -2.64 -10.93 18.12
C SER A 67 -2.29 -11.11 16.65
N SER A 68 -1.96 -12.33 16.24
CA SER A 68 -1.51 -12.60 14.86
C SER A 68 -2.55 -12.27 13.77
N PRO A 69 -3.83 -12.72 13.81
CA PRO A 69 -4.79 -12.36 12.78
C PRO A 69 -5.47 -11.00 12.98
N LEU A 70 -5.29 -10.33 14.12
CA LEU A 70 -5.94 -9.05 14.40
C LEU A 70 -5.47 -7.98 13.42
N GLY A 71 -4.17 -7.85 13.22
CA GLY A 71 -3.59 -6.92 12.27
C GLY A 71 -4.13 -7.14 10.86
N ALA A 72 -4.13 -8.40 10.38
CA ALA A 72 -4.63 -8.76 9.06
C ALA A 72 -6.12 -8.41 8.88
N ALA A 73 -6.96 -8.68 9.89
CA ALA A 73 -8.38 -8.33 9.85
C ALA A 73 -8.59 -6.81 9.79
N LEU A 74 -7.84 -6.05 10.58
CA LEU A 74 -7.94 -4.59 10.63
C LEU A 74 -7.43 -3.95 9.33
N THR A 75 -6.29 -4.39 8.81
CA THR A 75 -5.75 -3.88 7.55
C THR A 75 -6.68 -4.18 6.38
N LEU A 76 -7.21 -5.41 6.29
CA LEU A 76 -8.16 -5.78 5.24
C LEU A 76 -9.46 -4.96 5.32
N LEU A 77 -10.01 -4.75 6.52
CA LEU A 77 -11.19 -3.90 6.71
C LEU A 77 -10.91 -2.45 6.34
N GLY A 78 -9.73 -1.93 6.66
CA GLY A 78 -9.28 -0.62 6.25
C GLY A 78 -9.23 -0.49 4.72
N SER A 79 -8.63 -1.45 4.02
CA SER A 79 -8.56 -1.47 2.55
C SER A 79 -9.96 -1.54 1.91
N ILE A 80 -10.85 -2.40 2.44
CA ILE A 80 -12.24 -2.48 1.98
C ILE A 80 -12.97 -1.14 2.18
N ALA A 81 -12.73 -0.45 3.30
CA ALA A 81 -13.34 0.84 3.57
C ALA A 81 -12.85 1.92 2.61
N VAL A 82 -11.56 1.90 2.24
CA VAL A 82 -11.01 2.76 1.16
C VAL A 82 -11.73 2.51 -0.16
N GLU A 83 -11.84 1.26 -0.59
CA GLU A 83 -12.51 0.92 -1.85
C GLU A 83 -14.01 1.31 -1.89
N THR A 84 -14.66 1.30 -0.74
CA THR A 84 -16.06 1.73 -0.64
C THR A 84 -16.21 3.24 -0.38
N GLY A 85 -15.12 3.99 -0.32
CA GLY A 85 -15.10 5.43 -0.09
C GLY A 85 -15.40 5.87 1.35
N ASP A 86 -15.27 4.96 2.31
CA ASP A 86 -15.58 5.19 3.73
C ASP A 86 -14.30 5.56 4.49
N VAL A 87 -13.81 6.80 4.23
CA VAL A 87 -12.51 7.30 4.71
C VAL A 87 -12.39 7.25 6.23
N GLU A 88 -13.43 7.68 6.94
CA GLU A 88 -13.47 7.69 8.40
C GLU A 88 -13.31 6.26 8.99
N GLU A 89 -14.05 5.30 8.43
CA GLU A 89 -13.96 3.90 8.87
C GLU A 89 -12.58 3.31 8.53
N ALA A 90 -12.03 3.63 7.35
CA ALA A 90 -10.69 3.20 6.95
C ALA A 90 -9.62 3.68 7.94
N ARG A 91 -9.62 4.98 8.25
CA ARG A 91 -8.70 5.57 9.24
C ARG A 91 -8.83 4.90 10.60
N ALA A 92 -10.06 4.65 11.06
CA ALA A 92 -10.29 4.01 12.35
C ALA A 92 -9.68 2.59 12.41
N TYR A 93 -9.81 1.79 11.34
CA TYR A 93 -9.20 0.48 11.26
C TYR A 93 -7.67 0.53 11.20
N PHE A 94 -7.10 1.41 10.39
CA PHE A 94 -5.63 1.53 10.29
C PHE A 94 -5.01 2.06 11.59
N LEU A 95 -5.65 2.99 12.30
CA LEU A 95 -5.20 3.44 13.62
C LEU A 95 -5.21 2.29 14.65
N ARG A 96 -6.22 1.44 14.62
CA ARG A 96 -6.24 0.22 15.46
C ARG A 96 -5.14 -0.75 15.05
N ALA A 97 -4.86 -0.91 13.76
CA ALA A 97 -3.77 -1.74 13.27
C ALA A 97 -2.40 -1.21 13.74
N VAL A 98 -2.22 0.13 13.77
CA VAL A 98 -1.03 0.77 14.36
C VAL A 98 -0.90 0.47 15.87
N GLN A 99 -2.01 0.45 16.61
CA GLN A 99 -1.97 0.08 18.04
C GLN A 99 -1.52 -1.38 18.25
N ALA A 100 -1.87 -2.28 17.33
CA ALA A 100 -1.47 -3.68 17.38
C ALA A 100 -0.01 -3.90 16.97
N ASP A 101 0.54 -3.05 16.10
CA ASP A 101 1.92 -3.12 15.60
C ASP A 101 2.47 -1.69 15.39
N PRO A 102 2.88 -1.01 16.47
CA PRO A 102 3.27 0.40 16.43
C PRO A 102 4.49 0.69 15.57
N ASP A 103 5.40 -0.28 15.42
CA ASP A 103 6.68 -0.11 14.74
C ASP A 103 6.72 -0.78 13.35
N GLY A 104 5.64 -1.46 12.94
CA GLY A 104 5.58 -2.18 11.66
C GLY A 104 6.55 -3.37 11.59
N GLU A 105 6.80 -4.04 12.71
CA GLU A 105 7.77 -5.15 12.78
C GLU A 105 7.14 -6.54 12.58
N LEU A 106 5.81 -6.63 12.73
CA LEU A 106 5.12 -7.87 12.42
C LEU A 106 5.16 -8.15 10.90
N PRO A 107 5.13 -9.42 10.50
CA PRO A 107 5.08 -9.80 9.08
C PRO A 107 3.81 -9.26 8.39
N ASP A 108 3.92 -8.99 7.09
CA ASP A 108 2.80 -8.46 6.29
C ASP A 108 1.60 -9.42 6.24
N ASP A 109 1.85 -10.74 6.19
CA ASP A 109 0.82 -11.78 6.15
C ASP A 109 -0.08 -11.84 7.40
N VAL A 110 0.35 -11.19 8.47
CA VAL A 110 -0.45 -11.00 9.68
C VAL A 110 -0.92 -9.55 9.86
N GLY A 111 -0.83 -8.74 8.80
CA GLY A 111 -1.25 -7.34 8.77
C GLY A 111 -0.31 -6.40 9.51
N GLY A 112 0.96 -6.80 9.63
CA GLY A 112 2.06 -5.95 10.09
C GLY A 112 2.62 -5.05 8.98
N GLY A 113 3.88 -4.67 9.14
CA GLY A 113 4.60 -3.92 8.11
C GLY A 113 4.13 -2.47 7.95
N ALA A 114 4.44 -1.92 6.77
CA ALA A 114 4.30 -0.49 6.48
C ALA A 114 2.90 -0.06 6.06
N GLU A 115 2.09 -0.95 5.49
CA GLU A 115 0.85 -0.64 4.76
C GLU A 115 -0.09 0.31 5.51
N LYS A 116 -0.34 0.03 6.78
CA LYS A 116 -1.21 0.85 7.64
C LYS A 116 -0.75 2.30 7.78
N PHE A 117 0.56 2.53 7.79
CA PHE A 117 1.13 3.89 7.85
C PHE A 117 0.97 4.63 6.53
N LEU A 118 1.19 3.92 5.41
CA LEU A 118 1.05 4.50 4.06
C LEU A 118 -0.40 4.91 3.80
N TRP A 119 -1.37 4.09 4.19
CA TRP A 119 -2.78 4.45 4.10
C TRP A 119 -3.14 5.65 4.99
N LEU A 120 -2.64 5.69 6.24
CA LEU A 120 -2.89 6.83 7.13
C LEU A 120 -2.31 8.14 6.57
N ALA A 121 -1.16 8.06 5.88
CA ALA A 121 -0.57 9.22 5.21
C ALA A 121 -1.44 9.73 4.06
N GLN A 122 -1.94 8.81 3.23
CA GLN A 122 -2.80 9.15 2.08
C GLN A 122 -4.20 9.63 2.51
N LEU A 123 -4.71 9.09 3.62
CA LEU A 123 -6.02 9.45 4.18
C LEU A 123 -5.92 10.56 5.23
N SER A 124 -4.81 11.29 5.30
CA SER A 124 -4.67 12.41 6.22
C SER A 124 -5.62 13.55 5.82
N GLU A 125 -6.44 14.01 6.77
CA GLU A 125 -7.32 15.14 6.57
C GLU A 125 -6.58 16.47 6.65
N GLU A 126 -5.51 16.50 7.45
CA GLU A 126 -4.70 17.70 7.66
C GLU A 126 -3.65 17.87 6.54
N GLY A 127 -3.30 16.79 5.82
CA GLY A 127 -2.26 16.82 4.80
C GLY A 127 -0.87 17.17 5.35
N GLY A 128 0.00 17.70 4.49
CA GLY A 128 1.28 18.29 4.87
C GLY A 128 2.08 17.49 5.89
N GLN A 129 2.37 18.07 7.05
CA GLN A 129 3.22 17.47 8.08
C GLN A 129 2.62 16.20 8.71
N ASP A 130 1.29 16.06 8.80
CA ASP A 130 0.66 14.81 9.28
C ASP A 130 0.92 13.68 8.30
N SER A 131 0.69 13.90 7.00
CA SER A 131 1.01 12.94 5.93
C SER A 131 2.48 12.52 5.96
N VAL A 132 3.41 13.49 6.07
CA VAL A 132 4.85 13.21 6.17
C VAL A 132 5.15 12.33 7.38
N THR A 133 4.57 12.63 8.54
CA THR A 133 4.79 11.84 9.76
C THR A 133 4.41 10.37 9.58
N TRP A 134 3.29 10.11 8.93
CA TRP A 134 2.84 8.75 8.66
C TRP A 134 3.69 8.06 7.59
N PHE A 135 4.03 8.75 6.50
CA PHE A 135 4.93 8.21 5.47
C PHE A 135 6.32 7.89 6.04
N GLU A 136 6.91 8.74 6.87
CA GLU A 136 8.21 8.48 7.51
C GLU A 136 8.19 7.23 8.40
N ARG A 137 7.08 7.00 9.13
CA ARG A 137 6.89 5.73 9.87
C ARG A 137 6.83 4.53 8.93
N GLY A 138 6.11 4.64 7.83
CA GLY A 138 6.06 3.61 6.80
C GLY A 138 7.43 3.34 6.18
N ALA A 139 8.17 4.38 5.80
CA ALA A 139 9.53 4.25 5.28
C ALA A 139 10.48 3.60 6.30
N GLY A 140 10.35 3.93 7.58
CA GLY A 140 11.10 3.29 8.67
C GLY A 140 10.84 1.79 8.76
N ALA A 141 9.57 1.37 8.68
CA ALA A 141 9.19 -0.04 8.66
C ALA A 141 9.72 -0.75 7.40
N LEU A 142 9.64 -0.11 6.23
CA LEU A 142 10.16 -0.66 4.97
C LEU A 142 11.69 -0.83 5.00
N ARG A 143 12.46 0.15 5.52
CA ARG A 143 13.91 0.00 5.67
C ARG A 143 14.28 -1.19 6.54
N LYS A 144 13.57 -1.42 7.65
CA LYS A 144 13.76 -2.61 8.51
C LYS A 144 13.42 -3.89 7.74
N ALA A 145 12.32 -3.90 6.99
CA ALA A 145 11.88 -5.06 6.20
C ALA A 145 12.88 -5.41 5.08
N VAL A 146 13.43 -4.42 4.38
CA VAL A 146 14.51 -4.59 3.39
C VAL A 146 15.72 -5.24 4.03
N GLY A 147 16.24 -4.66 5.12
CA GLY A 147 17.43 -5.20 5.81
C GLY A 147 17.22 -6.63 6.31
N LYS A 148 16.01 -6.96 6.80
CA LYS A 148 15.66 -8.32 7.20
C LYS A 148 15.62 -9.29 6.03
N ALA A 149 14.98 -8.92 4.92
CA ALA A 149 14.88 -9.75 3.73
C ALA A 149 16.27 -10.02 3.11
N GLU A 150 17.15 -9.00 3.06
CA GLU A 150 18.53 -9.14 2.61
C GLU A 150 19.34 -10.07 3.52
N ALA A 151 19.24 -9.92 4.84
CA ALA A 151 19.91 -10.77 5.80
C ALA A 151 19.46 -12.24 5.73
N GLU A 152 18.21 -12.48 5.35
CA GLU A 152 17.61 -13.81 5.17
C GLU A 152 17.84 -14.38 3.75
N GLY A 153 18.49 -13.63 2.85
CA GLY A 153 18.75 -14.04 1.47
C GLY A 153 17.51 -14.09 0.57
N ARG A 154 16.42 -13.40 0.94
CA ARG A 154 15.16 -13.31 0.18
C ARG A 154 15.21 -12.12 -0.78
N ALA A 155 15.95 -12.28 -1.87
CA ALA A 155 16.23 -11.19 -2.81
C ALA A 155 14.97 -10.63 -3.47
N ASP A 156 14.02 -11.48 -3.86
CA ASP A 156 12.73 -11.11 -4.45
C ASP A 156 11.88 -10.23 -3.51
N VAL A 157 11.80 -10.63 -2.24
CA VAL A 157 11.11 -9.84 -1.22
C VAL A 157 11.84 -8.52 -0.94
N ALA A 158 13.18 -8.55 -0.90
CA ALA A 158 13.95 -7.32 -0.70
C ALA A 158 13.71 -6.32 -1.83
N GLU A 159 13.70 -6.77 -3.09
CA GLU A 159 13.44 -5.90 -4.24
C GLU A 159 12.01 -5.34 -4.25
N GLU A 160 11.00 -6.13 -3.87
CA GLU A 160 9.64 -5.65 -3.69
C GLU A 160 9.57 -4.53 -2.63
N LYS A 161 10.20 -4.75 -1.46
CA LYS A 161 10.21 -3.76 -0.37
C LYS A 161 11.02 -2.51 -0.71
N LYS A 162 12.13 -2.64 -1.46
CA LYS A 162 12.89 -1.51 -1.98
C LYS A 162 12.06 -0.63 -2.90
N ARG A 163 11.31 -1.24 -3.83
CA ARG A 163 10.40 -0.53 -4.72
C ARG A 163 9.38 0.28 -3.92
N LYS A 164 8.71 -0.38 -2.97
CA LYS A 164 7.72 0.27 -2.10
C LYS A 164 8.33 1.37 -1.23
N LEU A 165 9.58 1.20 -0.78
CA LEU A 165 10.31 2.25 -0.08
C LEU A 165 10.59 3.46 -0.99
N ALA A 166 11.03 3.23 -2.23
CA ALA A 166 11.26 4.32 -3.19
C ALA A 166 9.97 5.09 -3.50
N GLU A 167 8.85 4.38 -3.73
CA GLU A 167 7.52 5.00 -3.90
C GLU A 167 7.13 5.86 -2.69
N THR A 168 7.37 5.35 -1.48
CA THR A 168 7.07 6.08 -0.24
C THR A 168 7.93 7.35 -0.12
N LEU A 169 9.22 7.28 -0.43
CA LEU A 169 10.13 8.42 -0.42
C LEU A 169 9.73 9.47 -1.46
N CYS A 170 9.32 9.03 -2.65
CA CYS A 170 8.76 9.89 -3.70
C CYS A 170 7.49 10.59 -3.23
N ALA A 171 6.56 9.88 -2.58
CA ALA A 171 5.35 10.48 -2.03
C ALA A 171 5.64 11.56 -0.98
N VAL A 172 6.65 11.35 -0.12
CA VAL A 172 7.10 12.40 0.82
C VAL A 172 7.68 13.60 0.08
N ALA A 173 8.47 13.38 -0.97
CA ALA A 173 9.01 14.46 -1.79
C ALA A 173 7.88 15.28 -2.46
N GLU A 174 6.84 14.64 -2.95
CA GLU A 174 5.66 15.30 -3.51
C GLU A 174 4.94 16.19 -2.48
N VAL A 175 4.79 15.74 -1.23
CA VAL A 175 4.23 16.58 -0.15
C VAL A 175 5.09 17.82 0.09
N TYR A 176 6.43 17.71 0.05
CA TYR A 176 7.33 18.86 0.16
C TYR A 176 7.32 19.76 -1.08
N MET A 177 6.97 19.25 -2.24
CA MET A 177 6.80 20.05 -3.46
C MET A 177 5.45 20.77 -3.53
N THR A 178 4.45 20.32 -2.78
CA THR A 178 3.08 20.83 -2.79
C THR A 178 2.72 21.48 -1.47
N ASP A 179 2.25 20.72 -0.51
CA ASP A 179 1.69 21.21 0.76
C ASP A 179 2.72 21.92 1.65
N LEU A 180 3.98 21.52 1.57
CA LEU A 180 5.08 22.02 2.41
C LEU A 180 6.13 22.78 1.61
N SER A 181 5.82 23.21 0.38
CA SER A 181 6.77 23.90 -0.51
C SER A 181 7.29 25.25 0.04
N TRP A 182 6.59 25.81 1.01
CA TRP A 182 6.94 27.07 1.70
C TRP A 182 7.89 26.86 2.90
N GLU A 183 8.16 25.59 3.30
CA GLU A 183 9.11 25.30 4.39
C GLU A 183 10.54 25.62 3.94
N GLU A 184 11.31 26.23 4.85
CA GLU A 184 12.70 26.68 4.55
C GLU A 184 13.62 25.54 4.09
N ASP A 185 13.36 24.31 4.53
CA ASP A 185 14.18 23.15 4.22
C ASP A 185 13.56 22.20 3.18
N ALA A 186 12.44 22.58 2.54
CA ALA A 186 11.69 21.74 1.59
C ALA A 186 12.59 21.24 0.44
N GLU A 187 13.36 22.12 -0.19
CA GLU A 187 14.27 21.75 -1.27
C GLU A 187 15.31 20.72 -0.81
N ARG A 188 15.95 20.95 0.33
CA ARG A 188 16.95 20.03 0.89
C ARG A 188 16.35 18.67 1.21
N ARG A 189 15.11 18.63 1.70
CA ARG A 189 14.39 17.39 1.96
C ARG A 189 14.04 16.65 0.68
N CYS A 190 13.53 17.33 -0.34
CA CYS A 190 13.30 16.74 -1.65
C CYS A 190 14.58 16.09 -2.21
N GLU A 191 15.71 16.80 -2.19
CA GLU A 191 17.00 16.27 -2.64
C GLU A 191 17.43 15.00 -1.92
N ALA A 192 17.30 14.95 -0.59
CA ALA A 192 17.64 13.78 0.20
C ALA A 192 16.73 12.57 -0.15
N LEU A 193 15.41 12.82 -0.25
CA LEU A 193 14.41 11.80 -0.53
C LEU A 193 14.58 11.18 -1.92
N ILE A 194 14.69 12.00 -2.97
CA ILE A 194 14.87 11.49 -4.34
C ILE A 194 16.23 10.81 -4.54
N SER A 195 17.27 11.28 -3.83
CA SER A 195 18.59 10.62 -3.86
C SER A 195 18.52 9.23 -3.23
N GLU A 196 17.88 9.09 -2.08
CA GLU A 196 17.68 7.79 -1.44
C GLU A 196 16.80 6.87 -2.31
N ALA A 197 15.68 7.38 -2.86
CA ALA A 197 14.79 6.61 -3.71
C ALA A 197 15.51 6.04 -4.95
N GLY A 198 16.31 6.87 -5.63
CA GLY A 198 17.08 6.45 -6.80
C GLY A 198 18.20 5.44 -6.49
N LEU A 199 18.74 5.45 -5.26
CA LEU A 199 19.73 4.46 -4.79
C LEU A 199 19.07 3.13 -4.41
N VAL A 200 17.89 3.19 -3.78
CA VAL A 200 17.18 2.02 -3.28
C VAL A 200 16.55 1.22 -4.42
N ALA A 201 15.96 1.87 -5.41
CA ALA A 201 15.29 1.24 -6.55
C ALA A 201 15.69 1.90 -7.88
N PRO A 202 16.94 1.70 -8.35
CA PRO A 202 17.45 2.33 -9.56
C PRO A 202 16.73 1.91 -10.85
N ASP A 203 16.09 0.72 -10.84
CA ASP A 203 15.33 0.16 -11.96
C ASP A 203 13.81 0.36 -11.82
N HIS A 204 13.37 1.32 -10.99
CA HIS A 204 11.98 1.67 -10.85
C HIS A 204 11.69 2.96 -11.64
N ALA A 205 10.91 2.83 -12.72
CA ALA A 205 10.69 3.93 -13.68
C ALA A 205 10.01 5.15 -13.04
N ASP A 206 9.03 4.94 -12.15
CA ASP A 206 8.25 6.02 -11.53
C ASP A 206 9.11 6.88 -10.59
N THR A 207 10.12 6.29 -9.94
CA THR A 207 11.11 7.02 -9.14
C THR A 207 11.79 8.10 -9.98
N TRP A 208 12.20 7.78 -11.22
CA TRP A 208 12.87 8.74 -12.09
C TRP A 208 11.93 9.83 -12.62
N GLN A 209 10.63 9.57 -12.69
CA GLN A 209 9.64 10.62 -13.00
C GLN A 209 9.53 11.62 -11.84
N THR A 210 9.51 11.16 -10.59
CA THR A 210 9.53 12.05 -9.42
C THR A 210 10.83 12.83 -9.34
N VAL A 211 11.99 12.20 -9.62
CA VAL A 211 13.27 12.90 -9.74
C VAL A 211 13.17 14.01 -10.78
N ALA A 212 12.64 13.74 -11.97
CA ALA A 212 12.47 14.73 -13.02
C ALA A 212 11.57 15.89 -12.57
N ASN A 213 10.46 15.59 -11.91
CA ASN A 213 9.52 16.58 -11.40
C ASN A 213 10.19 17.53 -10.39
N VAL A 214 10.97 17.00 -9.45
CA VAL A 214 11.79 17.81 -8.53
C VAL A 214 12.79 18.67 -9.31
N ARG A 215 13.47 18.13 -10.34
CA ARG A 215 14.43 18.91 -11.16
C ARG A 215 13.75 20.03 -11.95
N ILE A 216 12.54 19.79 -12.47
CA ILE A 216 11.73 20.82 -13.14
C ILE A 216 11.39 21.95 -12.16
N SER A 217 10.92 21.64 -10.96
CA SER A 217 10.60 22.66 -9.94
C SER A 217 11.80 23.49 -9.52
N GLN A 218 13.02 22.97 -9.70
CA GLN A 218 14.29 23.64 -9.43
C GLN A 218 14.87 24.35 -10.67
N GLU A 219 14.16 24.38 -11.79
CA GLU A 219 14.62 24.93 -13.09
C GLU A 219 15.86 24.19 -13.65
N ARG A 220 16.15 22.97 -13.21
CA ARG A 220 17.28 22.13 -13.63
C ARG A 220 16.87 21.22 -14.79
N VAL A 221 16.49 21.83 -15.92
CA VAL A 221 15.84 21.16 -17.06
C VAL A 221 16.70 20.03 -17.66
N ASP A 222 18.02 20.19 -17.77
CA ASP A 222 18.89 19.16 -18.34
C ASP A 222 18.96 17.91 -17.45
N GLU A 223 18.92 18.08 -16.14
CA GLU A 223 18.87 16.96 -15.20
C GLU A 223 17.48 16.28 -15.21
N ALA A 224 16.41 17.06 -15.38
CA ALA A 224 15.07 16.52 -15.57
C ALA A 224 15.01 15.64 -16.83
N LYS A 225 15.54 16.11 -17.95
CA LYS A 225 15.64 15.32 -19.20
C LYS A 225 16.42 14.02 -19.00
N ALA A 226 17.55 14.07 -18.30
CA ALA A 226 18.34 12.88 -18.00
C ALA A 226 17.57 11.87 -17.14
N ALA A 227 16.78 12.33 -16.16
CA ALA A 227 15.94 11.50 -15.33
C ALA A 227 14.80 10.85 -16.14
N LEU A 228 14.14 11.60 -17.03
CA LEU A 228 13.09 11.07 -17.91
C LEU A 228 13.62 10.02 -18.89
N GLU A 229 14.79 10.24 -19.50
CA GLU A 229 15.45 9.21 -20.32
C GLU A 229 15.74 7.95 -19.51
N ARG A 230 16.14 8.09 -18.26
CA ARG A 230 16.40 6.96 -17.37
C ARG A 230 15.11 6.22 -17.02
N SER A 231 14.00 6.93 -16.75
CA SER A 231 12.68 6.33 -16.57
C SER A 231 12.29 5.49 -17.79
N MET A 232 12.41 6.04 -18.99
CA MET A 232 12.08 5.33 -20.22
C MET A 232 12.98 4.13 -20.48
N ALA A 233 14.28 4.23 -20.19
CA ALA A 233 15.23 3.14 -20.41
C ALA A 233 14.91 1.86 -19.65
N VAL A 234 14.15 1.95 -18.55
CA VAL A 234 13.73 0.78 -17.75
C VAL A 234 12.77 -0.13 -18.54
N TRP A 235 11.88 0.45 -19.38
CA TRP A 235 10.75 -0.28 -19.93
C TRP A 235 10.52 -0.08 -21.43
N ARG A 236 11.21 0.83 -22.12
CA ARG A 236 10.91 1.13 -23.53
C ARG A 236 11.07 -0.08 -24.47
N ASP A 237 12.03 -0.96 -24.17
CA ASP A 237 12.41 -2.10 -25.03
C ASP A 237 11.76 -3.42 -24.58
N VAL A 238 10.75 -3.36 -23.71
CA VAL A 238 10.04 -4.55 -23.23
C VAL A 238 8.58 -4.54 -23.70
N GLU A 239 7.96 -5.73 -23.73
CA GLU A 239 6.56 -5.92 -24.08
C GLU A 239 5.63 -5.19 -23.08
N SER A 240 4.43 -4.84 -23.53
CA SER A 240 3.49 -4.03 -22.73
C SER A 240 3.03 -4.70 -21.43
N GLU A 241 3.05 -6.03 -21.38
CA GLU A 241 2.65 -6.84 -20.21
C GLU A 241 3.79 -7.08 -19.21
N ASP A 242 5.02 -6.60 -19.49
CA ASP A 242 6.16 -6.76 -18.59
C ASP A 242 5.94 -5.92 -17.31
N VAL A 243 6.29 -6.50 -16.16
CA VAL A 243 6.13 -5.86 -14.84
C VAL A 243 6.96 -4.57 -14.65
N ARG A 244 7.91 -4.33 -15.54
CA ARG A 244 8.72 -3.08 -15.56
C ARG A 244 8.01 -1.93 -16.23
N VAL A 245 6.96 -2.20 -17.02
CA VAL A 245 6.17 -1.16 -17.68
C VAL A 245 5.33 -0.44 -16.63
N PRO A 246 5.48 0.88 -16.46
CA PRO A 246 4.68 1.63 -15.51
C PRO A 246 3.17 1.54 -15.82
N ALA A 247 2.33 1.69 -14.80
CA ALA A 247 0.89 1.73 -14.97
C ALA A 247 0.46 2.83 -15.96
N PHE A 248 -0.66 2.63 -16.63
CA PHE A 248 -1.18 3.57 -17.62
C PHE A 248 -1.18 5.03 -17.15
N PRO A 249 -1.68 5.39 -15.94
CA PRO A 249 -1.65 6.76 -15.44
C PRO A 249 -0.24 7.33 -15.26
N ALA A 250 0.72 6.50 -14.84
CA ALA A 250 2.11 6.93 -14.68
C ALA A 250 2.76 7.26 -16.02
N ARG A 251 2.47 6.48 -17.09
CA ARG A 251 2.93 6.78 -18.46
C ARG A 251 2.29 8.03 -19.03
N VAL A 252 1.03 8.30 -18.69
CA VAL A 252 0.37 9.58 -19.04
C VAL A 252 1.11 10.75 -18.34
N GLY A 253 1.45 10.62 -17.08
CA GLY A 253 2.28 11.57 -16.34
C GLY A 253 3.64 11.80 -17.01
N LEU A 254 4.31 10.69 -17.38
CA LEU A 254 5.59 10.74 -18.10
C LEU A 254 5.49 11.54 -19.42
N ALA A 255 4.46 11.28 -20.23
CA ALA A 255 4.27 11.99 -21.48
C ALA A 255 4.10 13.51 -21.26
N ARG A 256 3.39 13.90 -20.20
CA ARG A 256 3.25 15.33 -19.82
C ARG A 256 4.58 15.96 -19.46
N LEU A 257 5.39 15.28 -18.62
CA LEU A 257 6.71 15.78 -18.22
C LEU A 257 7.65 15.89 -19.43
N LEU A 258 7.60 14.92 -20.36
CA LEU A 258 8.41 14.94 -21.58
C LEU A 258 8.04 16.14 -22.47
N ILE A 259 6.75 16.47 -22.64
CA ILE A 259 6.28 17.66 -23.37
C ILE A 259 6.76 18.94 -22.66
N GLU A 260 6.64 18.99 -21.32
CA GLU A 260 7.00 20.15 -20.53
C GLU A 260 8.49 20.53 -20.67
N VAL A 261 9.37 19.53 -20.74
CA VAL A 261 10.80 19.77 -20.91
C VAL A 261 11.26 19.86 -22.37
N GLY A 262 10.35 19.84 -23.35
CA GLY A 262 10.66 19.92 -24.78
C GLY A 262 11.32 18.65 -25.34
N MET A 263 10.82 17.47 -24.91
CA MET A 263 11.24 16.14 -25.42
C MET A 263 10.08 15.51 -26.22
N GLU A 264 9.50 16.27 -27.17
CA GLU A 264 8.28 15.90 -27.90
C GLU A 264 8.41 14.55 -28.61
N GLY A 265 9.56 14.26 -29.22
CA GLY A 265 9.80 12.98 -29.88
C GLY A 265 9.69 11.80 -28.94
N ARG A 266 10.14 11.96 -27.68
CA ARG A 266 9.97 10.93 -26.63
C ARG A 266 8.53 10.84 -26.13
N ALA A 267 7.85 11.97 -26.04
CA ALA A 267 6.43 11.99 -25.68
C ALA A 267 5.59 11.21 -26.69
N VAL A 268 5.84 11.37 -28.00
CA VAL A 268 5.17 10.59 -29.05
C VAL A 268 5.36 9.09 -28.84
N GLU A 269 6.60 8.61 -28.58
CA GLU A 269 6.88 7.19 -28.34
C GLU A 269 6.01 6.61 -27.19
N VAL A 270 5.83 7.39 -26.11
CA VAL A 270 4.98 6.99 -24.98
C VAL A 270 3.51 7.00 -25.32
N VAL A 271 3.05 8.07 -25.99
CA VAL A 271 1.63 8.26 -26.33
C VAL A 271 1.16 7.24 -27.36
N GLU A 272 1.97 6.89 -28.35
CA GLU A 272 1.65 5.83 -29.31
C GLU A 272 1.35 4.49 -28.63
N ARG A 273 2.14 4.13 -27.61
CA ARG A 273 1.87 2.92 -26.80
C ARG A 273 0.59 3.04 -25.98
N LEU A 274 0.30 4.22 -25.39
CA LEU A 274 -0.93 4.46 -24.64
C LEU A 274 -2.17 4.37 -25.54
N VAL A 275 -2.16 4.97 -26.73
CA VAL A 275 -3.26 4.90 -27.70
C VAL A 275 -3.46 3.48 -28.23
N THR A 276 -2.38 2.71 -28.40
CA THR A 276 -2.47 1.30 -28.81
C THR A 276 -3.13 0.42 -27.73
N GLU A 277 -2.90 0.72 -26.45
CA GLU A 277 -3.47 0.00 -25.31
C GLU A 277 -4.93 0.40 -25.03
N ASP A 278 -5.24 1.70 -25.11
CA ASP A 278 -6.60 2.25 -24.93
C ASP A 278 -6.87 3.38 -25.92
N ASP A 279 -7.52 3.03 -27.03
CA ASP A 279 -7.91 3.97 -28.10
C ASP A 279 -9.12 4.85 -27.72
N GLN A 280 -9.77 4.58 -26.57
CA GLN A 280 -10.87 5.39 -26.05
C GLN A 280 -10.41 6.48 -25.08
N SER A 281 -9.14 6.48 -24.67
CA SER A 281 -8.58 7.46 -23.75
C SER A 281 -8.52 8.85 -24.38
N VAL A 282 -9.41 9.74 -23.96
CA VAL A 282 -9.43 11.15 -24.39
C VAL A 282 -8.12 11.85 -24.06
N GLU A 283 -7.51 11.50 -22.95
CA GLU A 283 -6.25 12.07 -22.46
C GLU A 283 -5.07 11.71 -23.37
N SER A 284 -4.98 10.44 -23.79
CA SER A 284 -3.95 9.97 -24.71
C SER A 284 -4.04 10.69 -26.06
N TRP A 285 -5.25 10.86 -26.62
CA TRP A 285 -5.45 11.64 -27.83
C TRP A 285 -5.14 13.13 -27.69
N TYR A 286 -5.39 13.71 -26.53
CA TYR A 286 -5.04 15.11 -26.27
C TYR A 286 -3.51 15.29 -26.22
N LEU A 287 -2.79 14.36 -25.58
CA LEU A 287 -1.33 14.40 -25.50
C LEU A 287 -0.68 14.14 -26.86
N ASP A 288 -1.23 13.21 -27.67
CA ASP A 288 -0.77 12.97 -29.03
C ASP A 288 -0.79 14.27 -29.87
N ARG A 289 -1.90 14.99 -29.82
CA ARG A 289 -2.03 16.25 -30.53
C ARG A 289 -1.04 17.32 -30.04
N LYS A 290 -0.69 17.32 -28.75
CA LYS A 290 0.27 18.28 -28.18
C LYS A 290 1.71 17.95 -28.48
N SER A 291 2.06 16.67 -28.63
CA SER A 291 3.43 16.24 -28.91
C SER A 291 3.83 16.40 -30.37
N VAL A 292 2.89 16.65 -31.28
CA VAL A 292 3.12 16.82 -32.74
C VAL A 292 3.19 18.30 -33.16
N VAL A 293 2.92 19.27 -32.31
CA VAL A 293 2.96 20.70 -32.56
C VAL A 293 4.27 21.30 -32.12
#